data_5e5bf7f1dd2f41d5a5a0142bbb3d7580
#
_entry.id   5e5bf7f1dd2f41d5a5a0142bbb3d7580
#
_cell.length_a   1.000
_cell.length_b   1.000
_cell.length_c   1.000
_cell.angle_alpha   90.00
_cell.angle_beta   90.00
_cell.angle_gamma   90.00
#
_symmetry.space_group_name_H-M   'P 1'
#
loop_
_entity.id
_entity.type
_entity.pdbx_description
1 polymer ?
#
loop_
_entity_poly.entity_id
_entity_poly.type
_entity_poly.pdbx_seq_one_letter_code
_entity_poly.pdbx_strand_id
1 'polypeptide(L)'
;MVRGPTIYDIAARAKVGIATVSRVINGSARVAETTRELVTQAMGDLGFRPNRAARRLAAGGPNRPRVAALLPFFSTNFYFSVCKSLSQGLAEADIDLVLCNISSRDDKQRLLDRLMRERSCEGLLLCSMGIGTERQAEFARLGVPVVVVDYPLPGLPSVTVNNILGGEMAARHLKSAGSQRLGLISGPEGAHAFRDREKGFRAIAGDEAPMYRAAAVTVDDGRSAAKALLGQHPALDGLVCVNDLLAVGALDELRRLGARVPDDVQVIGYDDQPLMDVIGLSTVQQPMDRFGSWAATAMRQVLLERSTAPTSAVLPLSLISRSTTRKGRATAPKNSTKKR
;
A
#
# COMPACT_ATOMS: atom_id res chain seq x y z
N MET A 1 -15.39 -16.60 -27.54
CA MET A 1 -14.04 -16.23 -27.07
C MET A 1 -13.08 -16.42 -28.21
N VAL A 2 -12.45 -15.36 -28.73
CA VAL A 2 -11.42 -15.47 -29.78
C VAL A 2 -10.16 -16.01 -29.09
N ARG A 3 -9.73 -17.19 -29.51
CA ARG A 3 -8.53 -17.83 -28.99
C ARG A 3 -7.31 -16.99 -29.43
N GLY A 4 -6.50 -16.52 -28.50
CA GLY A 4 -5.27 -15.80 -28.82
C GLY A 4 -4.27 -16.68 -29.57
N PRO A 5 -3.33 -16.07 -30.33
CA PRO A 5 -2.37 -16.80 -31.15
C PRO A 5 -1.46 -17.69 -30.27
N THR A 6 -1.12 -18.85 -30.79
CA THR A 6 -0.34 -19.90 -30.12
C THR A 6 1.00 -20.10 -30.80
N ILE A 7 1.90 -20.86 -30.16
CA ILE A 7 3.19 -21.27 -30.77
C ILE A 7 3.00 -22.06 -32.07
N TYR A 8 1.88 -22.78 -32.23
CA TYR A 8 1.51 -23.52 -33.43
C TYR A 8 1.20 -22.57 -34.60
N ASP A 9 0.49 -21.47 -34.31
CA ASP A 9 0.13 -20.46 -35.31
C ASP A 9 1.38 -19.76 -35.84
N ILE A 10 2.37 -19.52 -34.95
CA ILE A 10 3.66 -18.94 -35.35
C ILE A 10 4.47 -19.91 -36.21
N ALA A 11 4.53 -21.18 -35.81
CA ALA A 11 5.23 -22.22 -36.56
C ALA A 11 4.66 -22.33 -37.99
N ALA A 12 3.32 -22.32 -38.10
CA ALA A 12 2.63 -22.34 -39.38
C ALA A 12 2.91 -21.07 -40.21
N ARG A 13 2.85 -19.88 -39.58
CA ARG A 13 3.09 -18.58 -40.25
C ARG A 13 4.52 -18.39 -40.72
N ALA A 14 5.50 -18.80 -39.89
CA ALA A 14 6.94 -18.73 -40.20
C ALA A 14 7.45 -19.91 -41.04
N LYS A 15 6.61 -20.92 -41.33
CA LYS A 15 6.93 -22.16 -42.02
C LYS A 15 8.15 -22.91 -41.42
N VAL A 16 8.19 -22.96 -40.08
CA VAL A 16 9.25 -23.68 -39.35
C VAL A 16 8.65 -24.64 -38.33
N GLY A 17 9.44 -25.57 -37.84
CA GLY A 17 8.98 -26.48 -36.78
C GLY A 17 8.79 -25.78 -35.43
N ILE A 18 7.88 -26.28 -34.61
CA ILE A 18 7.57 -25.76 -33.25
C ILE A 18 8.84 -25.70 -32.40
N ALA A 19 9.72 -26.70 -32.50
CA ALA A 19 11.01 -26.71 -31.80
C ALA A 19 11.92 -25.54 -32.21
N THR A 20 11.86 -25.09 -33.47
CA THR A 20 12.61 -23.93 -33.98
C THR A 20 12.02 -22.63 -33.39
N VAL A 21 10.70 -22.50 -33.40
CA VAL A 21 10.01 -21.35 -32.74
C VAL A 21 10.38 -21.28 -31.25
N SER A 22 10.34 -22.40 -30.55
CA SER A 22 10.73 -22.49 -29.14
C SER A 22 12.18 -22.05 -28.90
N ARG A 23 13.13 -22.48 -29.77
CA ARG A 23 14.53 -22.05 -29.68
C ARG A 23 14.71 -20.56 -29.92
N VAL A 24 14.00 -19.97 -30.88
CA VAL A 24 14.01 -18.52 -31.13
C VAL A 24 13.48 -17.76 -29.92
N ILE A 25 12.33 -18.17 -29.39
CA ILE A 25 11.72 -17.57 -28.19
C ILE A 25 12.66 -17.65 -26.98
N ASN A 26 13.44 -18.73 -26.86
CA ASN A 26 14.39 -18.93 -25.75
C ASN A 26 15.78 -18.33 -26.02
N GLY A 27 15.98 -17.60 -27.11
CA GLY A 27 17.23 -16.90 -27.39
C GLY A 27 18.39 -17.83 -27.72
N SER A 28 18.14 -19.09 -28.20
CA SER A 28 19.18 -20.06 -28.51
C SER A 28 20.08 -19.57 -29.65
N ALA A 29 21.39 -19.58 -29.43
CA ALA A 29 22.39 -19.26 -30.47
C ALA A 29 22.46 -20.28 -31.64
N ARG A 30 21.75 -21.41 -31.49
CA ARG A 30 21.75 -22.50 -32.51
C ARG A 30 20.73 -22.31 -33.63
N VAL A 31 20.17 -21.10 -33.79
CA VAL A 31 19.18 -20.77 -34.83
C VAL A 31 19.80 -19.72 -35.73
N ALA A 32 19.79 -20.00 -37.07
CA ALA A 32 20.26 -19.04 -38.05
C ALA A 32 19.51 -17.73 -38.00
N GLU A 33 20.19 -16.58 -38.21
CA GLU A 33 19.63 -15.26 -38.07
C GLU A 33 18.41 -15.05 -38.99
N THR A 34 18.47 -15.50 -40.22
CA THR A 34 17.34 -15.46 -41.16
C THR A 34 16.10 -16.18 -40.64
N THR A 35 16.27 -17.31 -39.96
CA THR A 35 15.16 -18.05 -39.34
C THR A 35 14.63 -17.32 -38.12
N ARG A 36 15.51 -16.66 -37.36
CA ARG A 36 15.14 -15.81 -36.21
C ARG A 36 14.27 -14.64 -36.65
N GLU A 37 14.67 -13.96 -37.74
CA GLU A 37 13.91 -12.85 -38.31
C GLU A 37 12.50 -13.27 -38.76
N LEU A 38 12.39 -14.41 -39.50
CA LEU A 38 11.11 -14.96 -39.97
C LEU A 38 10.16 -15.26 -38.80
N VAL A 39 10.66 -15.87 -37.72
CA VAL A 39 9.87 -16.19 -36.55
C VAL A 39 9.47 -14.90 -35.79
N THR A 40 10.38 -13.93 -35.66
CA THR A 40 10.11 -12.63 -34.98
C THR A 40 9.07 -11.85 -35.77
N GLN A 41 9.14 -11.83 -37.09
CA GLN A 41 8.16 -11.20 -37.97
C GLN A 41 6.78 -11.88 -37.82
N ALA A 42 6.71 -13.20 -37.85
CA ALA A 42 5.47 -13.94 -37.65
C ALA A 42 4.84 -13.69 -36.26
N MET A 43 5.68 -13.55 -35.24
CA MET A 43 5.21 -13.16 -33.88
C MET A 43 4.60 -11.75 -33.89
N GLY A 44 5.22 -10.80 -34.57
CA GLY A 44 4.72 -9.44 -34.74
C GLY A 44 3.38 -9.40 -35.49
N ASP A 45 3.32 -10.05 -36.66
CA ASP A 45 2.11 -10.12 -37.50
C ASP A 45 0.90 -10.69 -36.77
N LEU A 46 1.11 -11.70 -35.95
CA LEU A 46 0.06 -12.37 -35.18
C LEU A 46 -0.22 -11.71 -33.82
N GLY A 47 0.55 -10.70 -33.43
CA GLY A 47 0.47 -10.11 -32.10
C GLY A 47 0.81 -11.10 -30.97
N PHE A 48 1.55 -12.17 -31.29
CA PHE A 48 1.96 -13.16 -30.31
C PHE A 48 3.07 -12.63 -29.41
N ARG A 49 2.85 -12.74 -28.12
CA ARG A 49 3.86 -12.40 -27.11
C ARG A 49 4.20 -13.63 -26.29
N PRO A 50 5.48 -14.03 -26.24
CA PRO A 50 5.89 -15.20 -25.48
C PRO A 50 5.54 -15.05 -24.00
N ASN A 51 4.77 -15.98 -23.47
CA ASN A 51 4.49 -16.05 -22.04
C ASN A 51 5.74 -16.54 -21.30
N ARG A 52 6.26 -15.76 -20.36
CA ARG A 52 7.42 -16.15 -19.54
C ARG A 52 7.17 -17.40 -18.68
N ALA A 53 5.93 -17.64 -18.26
CA ALA A 53 5.55 -18.86 -17.54
C ALA A 53 5.71 -20.10 -18.45
N ALA A 54 5.27 -20.01 -19.72
CA ALA A 54 5.47 -21.08 -20.71
C ALA A 54 6.96 -21.30 -21.02
N ARG A 55 7.77 -20.23 -21.02
CA ARG A 55 9.24 -20.35 -21.19
C ARG A 55 9.91 -21.06 -20.02
N ARG A 56 9.49 -20.78 -18.78
CA ARG A 56 10.03 -21.45 -17.58
C ARG A 56 9.66 -22.93 -17.54
N LEU A 57 8.43 -23.28 -17.90
CA LEU A 57 8.01 -24.69 -18.08
C LEU A 57 8.88 -25.41 -19.10
N ALA A 58 9.13 -24.79 -20.24
CA ALA A 58 9.97 -25.35 -21.28
C ALA A 58 11.46 -25.48 -20.89
N ALA A 59 11.93 -24.67 -19.95
CA ALA A 59 13.26 -24.70 -19.38
C ALA A 59 13.43 -25.64 -18.17
N GLY A 60 12.38 -26.40 -17.79
CA GLY A 60 12.43 -27.34 -16.66
C GLY A 60 12.47 -26.69 -15.27
N GLY A 61 12.23 -25.37 -15.19
CA GLY A 61 12.16 -24.66 -13.91
C GLY A 61 10.81 -24.84 -13.21
N PRO A 62 10.73 -24.66 -11.87
CA PRO A 62 9.50 -24.74 -11.13
C PRO A 62 8.49 -23.70 -11.66
N ASN A 63 7.28 -24.16 -11.98
CA ASN A 63 6.21 -23.30 -12.49
C ASN A 63 5.47 -22.62 -11.33
N ARG A 64 6.19 -21.76 -10.59
CA ARG A 64 5.58 -20.96 -9.53
C ARG A 64 4.96 -19.69 -10.12
N PRO A 65 3.67 -19.43 -9.87
CA PRO A 65 3.08 -18.15 -10.23
C PRO A 65 3.83 -16.99 -9.56
N ARG A 66 3.88 -15.85 -10.22
CA ARG A 66 4.48 -14.64 -9.67
C ARG A 66 3.43 -13.57 -9.46
N VAL A 67 3.47 -12.96 -8.30
CA VAL A 67 2.65 -11.80 -7.96
C VAL A 67 3.57 -10.59 -7.81
N ALA A 68 3.31 -9.54 -8.59
CA ALA A 68 4.03 -8.28 -8.47
C ALA A 68 3.29 -7.37 -7.49
N ALA A 69 3.95 -6.92 -6.42
CA ALA A 69 3.44 -5.92 -5.50
C ALA A 69 4.09 -4.58 -5.78
N LEU A 70 3.27 -3.58 -6.13
CA LEU A 70 3.67 -2.20 -6.37
C LEU A 70 3.50 -1.42 -5.08
N LEU A 71 4.58 -0.85 -4.58
CA LEU A 71 4.65 -0.19 -3.28
C LEU A 71 5.17 1.25 -3.46
N PRO A 72 4.49 2.28 -2.96
CA PRO A 72 5.09 3.58 -2.81
C PRO A 72 5.98 3.54 -1.58
N PHE A 73 7.22 4.02 -1.64
CA PHE A 73 8.09 4.18 -0.48
C PHE A 73 8.45 2.87 0.27
N PHE A 74 9.55 2.24 -0.12
CA PHE A 74 10.16 1.15 0.68
C PHE A 74 10.64 1.62 2.08
N SER A 75 10.57 2.91 2.38
CA SER A 75 11.12 3.52 3.60
C SER A 75 10.23 3.42 4.83
N THR A 76 8.98 2.95 4.71
CA THR A 76 8.08 2.86 5.87
C THR A 76 7.89 1.44 6.35
N ASN A 77 8.00 1.22 7.65
CA ASN A 77 7.77 -0.07 8.30
C ASN A 77 6.35 -0.63 8.04
N PHE A 78 5.38 0.25 7.71
CA PHE A 78 4.04 -0.16 7.30
C PHE A 78 4.09 -1.16 6.14
N TYR A 79 4.74 -0.79 5.02
CA TYR A 79 4.83 -1.68 3.86
C TYR A 79 5.66 -2.92 4.14
N PHE A 80 6.71 -2.81 4.98
CA PHE A 80 7.49 -3.96 5.37
C PHE A 80 6.65 -5.01 6.11
N SER A 81 5.83 -4.57 7.07
CA SER A 81 4.94 -5.46 7.83
C SER A 81 3.87 -6.10 6.94
N VAL A 82 3.26 -5.32 6.03
CA VAL A 82 2.32 -5.83 5.02
C VAL A 82 2.98 -6.87 4.12
N CYS A 83 4.19 -6.58 3.60
CA CYS A 83 4.91 -7.49 2.72
C CYS A 83 5.35 -8.77 3.43
N LYS A 84 5.69 -8.71 4.72
CA LYS A 84 6.06 -9.89 5.51
C LYS A 84 4.91 -10.90 5.56
N SER A 85 3.73 -10.50 5.99
CA SER A 85 2.56 -11.39 6.08
C SER A 85 2.03 -11.79 4.71
N LEU A 86 2.10 -10.90 3.71
CA LEU A 86 1.80 -11.22 2.32
C LEU A 86 2.73 -12.32 1.78
N SER A 87 4.04 -12.16 1.95
CA SER A 87 5.06 -13.14 1.49
C SER A 87 4.85 -14.50 2.14
N GLN A 88 4.56 -14.53 3.45
CA GLN A 88 4.26 -15.77 4.17
C GLN A 88 3.04 -16.49 3.56
N GLY A 89 1.93 -15.78 3.41
CA GLY A 89 0.70 -16.36 2.89
C GLY A 89 0.77 -16.77 1.41
N LEU A 90 1.60 -16.13 0.59
CA LEU A 90 1.84 -16.54 -0.80
C LEU A 90 2.80 -17.73 -0.88
N ALA A 91 3.82 -17.79 -0.03
CA ALA A 91 4.78 -18.89 0.00
C ALA A 91 4.13 -20.24 0.36
N GLU A 92 3.11 -20.25 1.23
CA GLU A 92 2.31 -21.44 1.54
C GLU A 92 1.61 -22.05 0.33
N ALA A 93 1.43 -21.27 -0.74
CA ALA A 93 0.81 -21.67 -1.99
C ALA A 93 1.79 -21.77 -3.17
N ASP A 94 3.10 -21.81 -2.89
CA ASP A 94 4.15 -21.82 -3.91
C ASP A 94 4.07 -20.64 -4.90
N ILE A 95 3.66 -19.46 -4.45
CA ILE A 95 3.59 -18.23 -5.24
C ILE A 95 4.77 -17.32 -4.89
N ASP A 96 5.54 -16.93 -5.91
CA ASP A 96 6.65 -16.00 -5.75
C ASP A 96 6.14 -14.56 -5.65
N LEU A 97 6.63 -13.79 -4.67
CA LEU A 97 6.37 -12.35 -4.52
C LEU A 97 7.51 -11.54 -5.12
N VAL A 98 7.17 -10.61 -6.02
CA VAL A 98 8.11 -9.64 -6.61
C VAL A 98 7.76 -8.25 -6.12
N LEU A 99 8.63 -7.64 -5.33
CA LEU A 99 8.42 -6.28 -4.82
C LEU A 99 8.92 -5.26 -5.83
N CYS A 100 8.09 -4.29 -6.15
CA CYS A 100 8.37 -3.22 -7.10
C CYS A 100 8.18 -1.86 -6.42
N ASN A 101 9.27 -1.12 -6.22
CA ASN A 101 9.21 0.23 -5.70
C ASN A 101 8.71 1.22 -6.75
N ILE A 102 7.80 2.10 -6.36
CA ILE A 102 7.25 3.17 -7.18
C ILE A 102 7.66 4.50 -6.59
N SER A 103 8.49 5.26 -7.30
CA SER A 103 8.99 6.56 -6.87
C SER A 103 8.18 7.72 -7.43
N SER A 104 7.45 7.50 -8.54
CA SER A 104 6.66 8.52 -9.21
C SER A 104 5.45 7.95 -9.96
N ARG A 105 4.57 8.83 -10.41
CA ARG A 105 3.44 8.45 -11.27
C ARG A 105 3.91 7.83 -12.59
N ASP A 106 4.99 8.37 -13.16
CA ASP A 106 5.55 7.88 -14.43
C ASP A 106 6.21 6.52 -14.25
N ASP A 107 6.91 6.29 -13.13
CA ASP A 107 7.45 4.97 -12.80
C ASP A 107 6.34 3.92 -12.73
N LYS A 108 5.23 4.26 -12.09
CA LYS A 108 4.07 3.38 -12.03
C LYS A 108 3.57 3.01 -13.43
N GLN A 109 3.40 3.99 -14.31
CA GLN A 109 2.91 3.74 -15.66
C GLN A 109 3.88 2.86 -16.46
N ARG A 110 5.16 3.22 -16.46
CA ARG A 110 6.21 2.42 -17.16
C ARG A 110 6.24 0.97 -16.65
N LEU A 111 6.12 0.78 -15.33
CA LEU A 111 6.14 -0.57 -14.76
C LEU A 111 4.89 -1.37 -15.13
N LEU A 112 3.70 -0.77 -15.05
CA LEU A 112 2.46 -1.42 -15.46
C LEU A 112 2.51 -1.82 -16.94
N ASP A 113 2.97 -0.92 -17.84
CA ASP A 113 3.15 -1.22 -19.26
C ASP A 113 4.13 -2.38 -19.49
N ARG A 114 5.22 -2.40 -18.72
CA ARG A 114 6.21 -3.49 -18.80
C ARG A 114 5.62 -4.82 -18.34
N LEU A 115 4.95 -4.85 -17.19
CA LEU A 115 4.33 -6.06 -16.66
C LEU A 115 3.32 -6.66 -17.64
N MET A 116 2.51 -5.81 -18.27
CA MET A 116 1.53 -6.24 -19.29
C MET A 116 2.18 -6.75 -20.55
N ARG A 117 3.17 -6.01 -21.08
CA ARG A 117 3.86 -6.41 -22.31
C ARG A 117 4.60 -7.73 -22.16
N GLU A 118 5.33 -7.87 -21.05
CA GLU A 118 6.20 -9.02 -20.83
C GLU A 118 5.46 -10.20 -20.22
N ARG A 119 4.23 -10.01 -19.75
CA ARG A 119 3.47 -11.01 -18.98
C ARG A 119 4.37 -11.63 -17.90
N SER A 120 5.05 -10.79 -17.15
CA SER A 120 6.09 -11.21 -16.21
C SER A 120 5.55 -11.58 -14.83
N CYS A 121 4.24 -11.39 -14.59
CA CYS A 121 3.52 -11.84 -13.40
C CYS A 121 2.13 -12.38 -13.76
N GLU A 122 1.62 -13.24 -12.92
CA GLU A 122 0.28 -13.83 -13.02
C GLU A 122 -0.75 -13.11 -12.16
N GLY A 123 -0.31 -12.26 -11.21
CA GLY A 123 -1.16 -11.43 -10.37
C GLY A 123 -0.49 -10.10 -10.03
N LEU A 124 -1.31 -9.09 -9.69
CA LEU A 124 -0.86 -7.74 -9.35
C LEU A 124 -1.43 -7.32 -8.01
N LEU A 125 -0.58 -6.82 -7.13
CA LEU A 125 -0.94 -6.15 -5.88
C LEU A 125 -0.59 -4.67 -5.98
N LEU A 126 -1.55 -3.81 -5.63
CA LEU A 126 -1.38 -2.37 -5.58
C LEU A 126 -1.49 -1.93 -4.12
N CYS A 127 -0.44 -1.35 -3.55
CA CYS A 127 -0.44 -0.87 -2.18
C CYS A 127 -0.56 0.65 -2.13
N SER A 128 -1.53 1.16 -1.39
CA SER A 128 -1.83 2.59 -1.19
C SER A 128 -1.97 3.39 -2.49
N MET A 129 -2.29 2.72 -3.59
CA MET A 129 -2.48 3.36 -4.90
C MET A 129 -3.57 2.68 -5.71
N GLY A 130 -4.24 3.47 -6.56
CA GLY A 130 -5.21 2.97 -7.53
C GLY A 130 -4.67 2.98 -8.97
N ILE A 131 -5.43 2.35 -9.85
CA ILE A 131 -5.27 2.44 -11.31
C ILE A 131 -6.61 2.87 -11.93
N GLY A 132 -6.56 3.54 -13.07
CA GLY A 132 -7.76 3.96 -13.79
C GLY A 132 -8.57 2.78 -14.34
N THR A 133 -9.84 3.01 -14.62
CA THR A 133 -10.79 1.99 -15.11
C THR A 133 -10.33 1.33 -16.41
N GLU A 134 -9.69 2.07 -17.29
CA GLU A 134 -9.13 1.55 -18.55
C GLU A 134 -8.05 0.48 -18.25
N ARG A 135 -7.13 0.76 -17.33
CA ARG A 135 -6.10 -0.20 -16.90
C ARG A 135 -6.70 -1.42 -16.19
N GLN A 136 -7.75 -1.21 -15.38
CA GLN A 136 -8.47 -2.34 -14.77
C GLN A 136 -9.04 -3.28 -15.83
N ALA A 137 -9.70 -2.72 -16.85
CA ALA A 137 -10.25 -3.49 -17.98
C ALA A 137 -9.15 -4.20 -18.80
N GLU A 138 -7.98 -3.59 -18.93
CA GLU A 138 -6.84 -4.17 -19.64
C GLU A 138 -6.28 -5.38 -18.88
N PHE A 139 -6.03 -5.28 -17.56
CA PHE A 139 -5.62 -6.42 -16.73
C PHE A 139 -6.66 -7.53 -16.74
N ALA A 140 -7.95 -7.21 -16.67
CA ALA A 140 -9.03 -8.19 -16.73
C ALA A 140 -9.03 -8.95 -18.07
N ARG A 141 -8.85 -8.25 -19.22
CA ARG A 141 -8.73 -8.89 -20.54
C ARG A 141 -7.52 -9.81 -20.66
N LEU A 142 -6.42 -9.49 -19.96
CA LEU A 142 -5.22 -10.31 -19.93
C LEU A 142 -5.33 -11.48 -18.96
N GLY A 143 -6.40 -11.57 -18.17
CA GLY A 143 -6.58 -12.60 -17.14
C GLY A 143 -5.62 -12.43 -15.96
N VAL A 144 -5.09 -11.22 -15.70
CA VAL A 144 -4.22 -10.92 -14.58
C VAL A 144 -5.06 -10.30 -13.45
N PRO A 145 -5.33 -11.04 -12.36
CA PRO A 145 -6.07 -10.52 -11.23
C PRO A 145 -5.31 -9.38 -10.53
N VAL A 146 -6.07 -8.40 -10.06
CA VAL A 146 -5.55 -7.25 -9.31
C VAL A 146 -6.21 -7.24 -7.93
N VAL A 147 -5.40 -7.15 -6.88
CA VAL A 147 -5.84 -6.96 -5.48
C VAL A 147 -5.24 -5.66 -4.96
N VAL A 148 -6.00 -4.91 -4.18
CA VAL A 148 -5.61 -3.59 -3.69
C VAL A 148 -5.50 -3.59 -2.17
N VAL A 149 -4.44 -3.00 -1.66
CA VAL A 149 -4.15 -2.89 -0.21
C VAL A 149 -4.05 -1.42 0.16
N ASP A 150 -4.71 -1.04 1.24
CA ASP A 150 -4.68 0.32 1.80
C ASP A 150 -5.14 1.42 0.79
N TYR A 151 -6.03 1.04 -0.12
CA TYR A 151 -6.65 1.99 -1.05
C TYR A 151 -8.03 1.44 -1.49
N PRO A 152 -9.12 2.19 -1.31
CA PRO A 152 -10.43 1.75 -1.79
C PRO A 152 -10.49 1.93 -3.32
N LEU A 153 -10.71 0.84 -4.04
CA LEU A 153 -10.82 0.89 -5.50
C LEU A 153 -12.07 0.12 -5.96
N PRO A 154 -13.12 0.82 -6.42
CA PRO A 154 -14.35 0.18 -6.85
C PRO A 154 -14.10 -0.85 -7.96
N GLY A 155 -14.78 -1.98 -7.88
CA GLY A 155 -14.69 -3.07 -8.86
C GLY A 155 -13.51 -4.03 -8.69
N LEU A 156 -12.60 -3.76 -7.75
CA LEU A 156 -11.49 -4.65 -7.41
C LEU A 156 -11.52 -5.07 -5.94
N PRO A 157 -11.09 -6.30 -5.63
CA PRO A 157 -10.89 -6.72 -4.25
C PRO A 157 -9.92 -5.78 -3.54
N SER A 158 -10.35 -5.22 -2.41
CA SER A 158 -9.51 -4.29 -1.66
C SER A 158 -9.63 -4.48 -0.16
N VAL A 159 -8.52 -4.29 0.55
CA VAL A 159 -8.48 -4.27 2.02
C VAL A 159 -8.02 -2.89 2.49
N THR A 160 -8.79 -2.28 3.38
CA THR A 160 -8.56 -0.91 3.86
C THR A 160 -8.84 -0.81 5.35
N VAL A 161 -8.58 0.37 5.92
CA VAL A 161 -9.13 0.84 7.20
C VAL A 161 -9.96 2.10 6.95
N ASN A 162 -10.77 2.48 7.91
CA ASN A 162 -11.45 3.77 7.87
C ASN A 162 -10.51 4.89 8.38
N ASN A 163 -9.74 5.49 7.46
CA ASN A 163 -8.77 6.54 7.79
C ASN A 163 -9.43 7.82 8.34
N ILE A 164 -10.68 8.13 7.94
CA ILE A 164 -11.44 9.26 8.52
C ILE A 164 -11.70 8.97 9.99
N LEU A 165 -12.25 7.80 10.32
CA LEU A 165 -12.44 7.38 11.70
C LEU A 165 -11.13 7.41 12.50
N GLY A 166 -10.02 6.99 11.88
CA GLY A 166 -8.70 7.01 12.53
C GLY A 166 -8.24 8.42 12.90
N GLY A 167 -8.42 9.40 12.00
CA GLY A 167 -8.16 10.81 12.27
C GLY A 167 -9.04 11.37 13.38
N GLU A 168 -10.36 11.00 13.39
CA GLU A 168 -11.27 11.35 14.48
C GLU A 168 -10.82 10.74 15.81
N MET A 169 -10.45 9.45 15.83
CA MET A 169 -9.99 8.77 17.05
C MET A 169 -8.79 9.47 17.67
N ALA A 170 -7.80 9.85 16.86
CA ALA A 170 -6.61 10.57 17.33
C ALA A 170 -6.97 11.93 17.96
N ALA A 171 -7.76 12.73 17.26
CA ALA A 171 -8.17 14.05 17.74
C ALA A 171 -9.08 13.98 18.98
N ARG A 172 -10.04 13.04 19.01
CA ARG A 172 -10.91 12.81 20.18
C ARG A 172 -10.11 12.38 21.41
N HIS A 173 -9.09 11.53 21.21
CA HIS A 173 -8.22 11.09 22.29
C HIS A 173 -7.52 12.28 22.96
N LEU A 174 -6.86 13.15 22.18
CA LEU A 174 -6.20 14.33 22.73
C LEU A 174 -7.16 15.27 23.45
N LYS A 175 -8.35 15.51 22.87
CA LYS A 175 -9.39 16.32 23.55
C LYS A 175 -9.86 15.69 24.87
N SER A 176 -10.12 14.39 24.89
CA SER A 176 -10.51 13.67 26.10
C SER A 176 -9.41 13.65 27.16
N ALA A 177 -8.15 13.70 26.73
CA ALA A 177 -6.97 13.82 27.57
C ALA A 177 -6.66 15.27 28.00
N GLY A 178 -7.54 16.23 27.63
CA GLY A 178 -7.51 17.60 28.12
C GLY A 178 -6.87 18.63 27.20
N SER A 179 -6.42 18.26 25.99
CA SER A 179 -5.94 19.25 25.02
C SER A 179 -7.08 20.10 24.47
N GLN A 180 -6.84 21.40 24.39
CA GLN A 180 -7.82 22.40 23.94
C GLN A 180 -7.53 22.87 22.51
N ARG A 181 -6.24 23.03 22.17
CA ARG A 181 -5.75 23.58 20.90
C ARG A 181 -4.92 22.53 20.16
N LEU A 182 -5.57 21.89 19.20
CA LEU A 182 -4.96 20.83 18.42
C LEU A 182 -4.33 21.36 17.13
N GLY A 183 -3.17 20.82 16.80
CA GLY A 183 -2.52 20.98 15.50
C GLY A 183 -2.33 19.64 14.81
N LEU A 184 -2.20 19.66 13.49
CA LEU A 184 -1.99 18.48 12.66
C LEU A 184 -0.66 18.56 11.90
N ILE A 185 0.16 17.54 12.02
CA ILE A 185 1.29 17.32 11.11
C ILE A 185 0.88 16.26 10.11
N SER A 186 0.66 16.69 8.87
CA SER A 186 0.29 15.82 7.75
C SER A 186 1.49 15.47 6.88
N GLY A 187 1.33 14.47 6.01
CA GLY A 187 2.36 14.03 5.05
C GLY A 187 2.17 14.61 3.65
N PRO A 188 2.92 14.09 2.66
CA PRO A 188 2.91 14.58 1.29
C PRO A 188 1.52 14.62 0.67
N GLU A 189 1.30 15.63 -0.18
CA GLU A 189 0.08 15.76 -0.94
C GLU A 189 -0.11 14.57 -1.89
N GLY A 190 -1.35 14.15 -2.06
CA GLY A 190 -1.69 13.04 -2.96
C GLY A 190 -1.85 11.68 -2.28
N ALA A 191 -1.35 11.48 -1.06
CA ALA A 191 -1.62 10.26 -0.29
C ALA A 191 -3.08 10.23 0.19
N HIS A 192 -3.87 9.28 -0.31
CA HIS A 192 -5.29 9.15 0.01
C HIS A 192 -5.52 8.98 1.51
N ALA A 193 -4.75 8.10 2.16
CA ALA A 193 -4.85 7.83 3.58
C ALA A 193 -4.65 9.10 4.44
N PHE A 194 -3.66 9.93 4.10
CA PHE A 194 -3.40 11.16 4.85
C PHE A 194 -4.52 12.17 4.71
N ARG A 195 -5.06 12.37 3.49
CA ARG A 195 -6.22 13.24 3.28
C ARG A 195 -7.45 12.81 4.08
N ASP A 196 -7.67 11.51 4.20
CA ASP A 196 -8.80 11.01 4.97
C ASP A 196 -8.56 11.17 6.49
N ARG A 197 -7.32 10.96 6.97
CA ARG A 197 -6.93 11.27 8.36
C ARG A 197 -7.09 12.77 8.67
N GLU A 198 -6.73 13.65 7.72
CA GLU A 198 -6.96 15.10 7.81
C GLU A 198 -8.45 15.43 7.96
N LYS A 199 -9.31 14.85 7.12
CA LYS A 199 -10.77 15.03 7.22
C LYS A 199 -11.30 14.62 8.59
N GLY A 200 -10.87 13.47 9.08
CA GLY A 200 -11.25 12.99 10.41
C GLY A 200 -10.76 13.92 11.53
N PHE A 201 -9.51 14.39 11.45
CA PHE A 201 -8.98 15.38 12.38
C PHE A 201 -9.80 16.67 12.38
N ARG A 202 -10.08 17.25 11.21
CA ARG A 202 -10.86 18.50 11.08
C ARG A 202 -12.28 18.36 11.60
N ALA A 203 -12.91 17.22 11.42
CA ALA A 203 -14.24 16.95 11.95
C ALA A 203 -14.32 17.11 13.50
N ILE A 204 -13.19 16.98 14.19
CA ILE A 204 -13.09 17.07 15.65
C ILE A 204 -12.43 18.38 16.11
N ALA A 205 -11.37 18.80 15.42
CA ALA A 205 -10.60 19.99 15.80
C ALA A 205 -11.16 21.29 15.21
N GLY A 206 -11.96 21.21 14.15
CA GLY A 206 -12.47 22.33 13.36
C GLY A 206 -11.63 22.57 12.10
N ASP A 207 -12.24 23.18 11.10
CA ASP A 207 -11.61 23.42 9.78
C ASP A 207 -10.43 24.39 9.86
N GLU A 208 -10.47 25.33 10.80
CA GLU A 208 -9.40 26.33 11.02
C GLU A 208 -8.26 25.81 11.91
N ALA A 209 -8.31 24.56 12.33
CA ALA A 209 -7.23 23.99 13.15
C ALA A 209 -5.89 24.04 12.39
N PRO A 210 -4.80 24.54 13.02
CA PRO A 210 -3.50 24.67 12.39
C PRO A 210 -2.99 23.34 11.85
N MET A 211 -2.44 23.38 10.62
CA MET A 211 -1.88 22.21 9.97
C MET A 211 -0.56 22.56 9.25
N TYR A 212 0.40 21.67 9.36
CA TYR A 212 1.61 21.70 8.55
C TYR A 212 1.72 20.43 7.71
N ARG A 213 2.06 20.58 6.43
CA ARG A 213 2.23 19.47 5.50
C ARG A 213 3.72 19.20 5.29
N ALA A 214 4.18 18.06 5.78
CA ALA A 214 5.55 17.60 5.58
C ALA A 214 5.80 17.16 4.13
N ALA A 215 7.01 17.40 3.61
CA ALA A 215 7.38 17.06 2.24
C ALA A 215 7.57 15.55 2.05
N ALA A 216 8.04 14.85 3.09
CA ALA A 216 8.18 13.40 3.12
C ALA A 216 7.75 12.85 4.49
N VAL A 217 7.73 11.51 4.61
CA VAL A 217 7.36 10.81 5.86
C VAL A 217 8.64 10.33 6.52
N THR A 218 9.39 11.26 7.10
CA THR A 218 10.63 10.99 7.83
C THR A 218 10.63 11.65 9.21
N VAL A 219 11.54 11.22 10.07
CA VAL A 219 11.74 11.85 11.39
C VAL A 219 12.19 13.32 11.22
N ASP A 220 13.05 13.62 10.25
CA ASP A 220 13.53 14.97 9.98
C ASP A 220 12.43 15.91 9.49
N ASP A 221 11.55 15.41 8.62
CA ASP A 221 10.37 16.17 8.18
C ASP A 221 9.40 16.42 9.35
N GLY A 222 9.19 15.42 10.21
CA GLY A 222 8.39 15.57 11.43
C GLY A 222 8.93 16.61 12.38
N ARG A 223 10.27 16.66 12.56
CA ARG A 223 10.97 17.69 13.35
C ARG A 223 10.74 19.07 12.76
N SER A 224 10.99 19.22 11.48
CA SER A 224 10.84 20.49 10.75
C SER A 224 9.39 20.98 10.79
N ALA A 225 8.43 20.08 10.62
CA ALA A 225 7.01 20.38 10.68
C ALA A 225 6.57 20.85 12.09
N ALA A 226 7.03 20.16 13.14
CA ALA A 226 6.73 20.55 14.53
C ALA A 226 7.31 21.93 14.86
N LYS A 227 8.56 22.18 14.47
CA LYS A 227 9.21 23.49 14.66
C LYS A 227 8.42 24.62 13.99
N ALA A 228 8.04 24.43 12.73
CA ALA A 228 7.30 25.44 11.98
C ALA A 228 5.90 25.67 12.57
N LEU A 229 5.18 24.59 12.87
CA LEU A 229 3.81 24.66 13.38
C LEU A 229 3.76 25.29 14.77
N LEU A 230 4.63 24.90 15.70
CA LEU A 230 4.68 25.46 17.04
C LEU A 230 5.22 26.90 17.03
N GLY A 231 6.14 27.24 16.12
CA GLY A 231 6.62 28.62 15.96
C GLY A 231 5.53 29.58 15.51
N GLN A 232 4.60 29.14 14.66
CA GLN A 232 3.45 29.93 14.21
C GLN A 232 2.28 29.90 15.20
N HIS A 233 2.14 28.80 15.95
CA HIS A 233 1.02 28.57 16.87
C HIS A 233 1.54 28.07 18.23
N PRO A 234 2.21 28.93 19.01
CA PRO A 234 2.84 28.54 20.29
C PRO A 234 1.87 28.13 21.39
N ALA A 235 0.58 28.36 21.17
CA ALA A 235 -0.47 27.99 22.12
C ALA A 235 -1.00 26.55 21.91
N LEU A 236 -0.50 25.80 20.95
CA LEU A 236 -0.88 24.40 20.73
C LEU A 236 -0.48 23.53 21.92
N ASP A 237 -1.40 22.71 22.39
CA ASP A 237 -1.23 21.78 23.52
C ASP A 237 -1.49 20.32 23.13
N GLY A 238 -1.74 20.05 21.83
CA GLY A 238 -1.88 18.71 21.30
C GLY A 238 -1.52 18.65 19.81
N LEU A 239 -0.69 17.67 19.44
CA LEU A 239 -0.28 17.40 18.06
C LEU A 239 -0.77 16.03 17.63
N VAL A 240 -1.57 16.00 16.57
CA VAL A 240 -1.87 14.78 15.81
C VAL A 240 -0.90 14.68 14.66
N CYS A 241 -0.23 13.54 14.51
CA CYS A 241 0.61 13.26 13.37
C CYS A 241 -0.03 12.14 12.55
N VAL A 242 -0.10 12.31 11.22
CA VAL A 242 -0.74 11.29 10.35
C VAL A 242 0.04 9.99 10.26
N ASN A 243 1.25 9.93 10.85
CA ASN A 243 2.12 8.76 10.85
C ASN A 243 3.08 8.82 12.05
N ASP A 244 3.55 7.67 12.53
CA ASP A 244 4.43 7.57 13.70
C ASP A 244 5.82 8.19 13.47
N LEU A 245 6.40 8.11 12.26
CA LEU A 245 7.70 8.72 11.99
C LEU A 245 7.65 10.24 12.12
N LEU A 246 6.59 10.86 11.64
CA LEU A 246 6.36 12.30 11.84
C LEU A 246 6.16 12.62 13.33
N ALA A 247 5.46 11.75 14.07
CA ALA A 247 5.27 11.91 15.51
C ALA A 247 6.59 11.81 16.29
N VAL A 248 7.46 10.87 15.93
CA VAL A 248 8.80 10.74 16.52
C VAL A 248 9.62 12.00 16.27
N GLY A 249 9.56 12.56 15.05
CA GLY A 249 10.19 13.84 14.73
C GLY A 249 9.65 15.00 15.57
N ALA A 250 8.34 15.06 15.74
CA ALA A 250 7.69 16.07 16.60
C ALA A 250 8.12 15.94 18.07
N LEU A 251 8.22 14.72 18.60
CA LEU A 251 8.72 14.47 19.95
C LEU A 251 10.17 14.93 20.12
N ASP A 252 11.01 14.67 19.13
CA ASP A 252 12.43 15.13 19.17
C ASP A 252 12.52 16.66 19.17
N GLU A 253 11.71 17.36 18.37
CA GLU A 253 11.70 18.83 18.37
C GLU A 253 11.17 19.41 19.68
N LEU A 254 10.06 18.86 20.21
CA LEU A 254 9.54 19.27 21.51
C LEU A 254 10.60 19.15 22.61
N ARG A 255 11.34 18.04 22.64
CA ARG A 255 12.44 17.85 23.59
C ARG A 255 13.54 18.91 23.42
N ARG A 256 13.89 19.29 22.19
CA ARG A 256 14.89 20.34 21.88
C ARG A 256 14.41 21.70 22.33
N LEU A 257 13.12 21.96 22.25
CA LEU A 257 12.48 23.19 22.72
C LEU A 257 12.29 23.22 24.26
N GLY A 258 12.62 22.15 24.96
CA GLY A 258 12.43 22.02 26.41
C GLY A 258 10.96 21.85 26.84
N ALA A 259 10.06 21.56 25.89
CA ALA A 259 8.66 21.30 26.16
C ALA A 259 8.46 19.89 26.75
N ARG A 260 7.67 19.78 27.80
CA ARG A 260 7.37 18.51 28.47
C ARG A 260 6.22 17.80 27.75
N VAL A 261 6.45 16.55 27.37
CA VAL A 261 5.42 15.69 26.82
C VAL A 261 5.07 14.66 27.89
N PRO A 262 3.81 14.51 28.28
CA PRO A 262 2.57 15.10 27.75
C PRO A 262 2.12 16.40 28.43
N ASP A 263 2.87 16.96 29.38
CA ASP A 263 2.39 18.02 30.29
C ASP A 263 2.12 19.35 29.56
N ASP A 264 3.05 19.80 28.72
CA ASP A 264 2.90 21.03 27.97
C ASP A 264 2.23 20.77 26.61
N VAL A 265 2.66 19.73 25.88
CA VAL A 265 2.10 19.33 24.59
C VAL A 265 1.91 17.82 24.55
N GLN A 266 0.72 17.35 24.20
CA GLN A 266 0.46 15.94 23.95
C GLN A 266 0.73 15.60 22.48
N VAL A 267 1.23 14.37 22.20
CA VAL A 267 1.52 13.91 20.84
C VAL A 267 0.89 12.53 20.60
N ILE A 268 0.20 12.37 19.48
CA ILE A 268 -0.32 11.09 19.02
C ILE A 268 0.09 10.82 17.56
N GLY A 269 0.57 9.63 17.30
CA GLY A 269 0.92 9.12 15.98
C GLY A 269 -0.18 8.29 15.32
N TYR A 270 0.21 7.54 14.30
CA TYR A 270 -0.64 6.63 13.55
C TYR A 270 0.22 5.50 12.98
N ASP A 271 -0.25 4.29 12.96
CA ASP A 271 0.24 3.00 12.45
C ASP A 271 0.58 2.00 13.56
N ASP A 272 1.11 2.41 14.70
CA ASP A 272 1.74 1.59 15.74
C ASP A 272 2.91 0.76 15.17
N GLN A 273 3.86 1.48 14.56
CA GLN A 273 5.05 0.86 13.99
C GLN A 273 5.95 0.23 15.06
N PRO A 274 6.83 -0.72 14.72
CA PRO A 274 7.81 -1.25 15.66
C PRO A 274 8.56 -0.16 16.43
N LEU A 275 8.84 -0.39 17.71
CA LEU A 275 9.50 0.50 18.66
C LEU A 275 8.65 1.65 19.24
N MET A 276 7.39 1.82 18.81
CA MET A 276 6.54 2.88 19.39
C MET A 276 6.18 2.61 20.85
N ASP A 277 6.15 1.37 21.26
CA ASP A 277 6.02 0.95 22.66
C ASP A 277 7.24 1.36 23.49
N VAL A 278 8.45 1.19 22.96
CA VAL A 278 9.72 1.59 23.61
C VAL A 278 9.82 3.12 23.74
N ILE A 279 9.39 3.85 22.70
CA ILE A 279 9.35 5.32 22.70
C ILE A 279 8.24 5.84 23.63
N GLY A 280 7.22 5.03 23.89
CA GLY A 280 6.04 5.42 24.66
C GLY A 280 5.05 6.25 23.84
N LEU A 281 5.08 6.18 22.50
CA LEU A 281 4.21 6.95 21.63
C LEU A 281 2.79 6.39 21.64
N SER A 282 1.82 7.24 22.02
CA SER A 282 0.40 6.99 21.78
C SER A 282 0.10 7.05 20.30
N THR A 283 -0.71 6.12 19.79
CA THR A 283 -0.92 5.99 18.35
C THR A 283 -2.25 5.34 18.02
N VAL A 284 -2.74 5.56 16.80
CA VAL A 284 -3.84 4.79 16.22
C VAL A 284 -3.24 3.60 15.48
N GLN A 285 -3.42 2.41 16.04
CA GLN A 285 -2.88 1.17 15.50
C GLN A 285 -3.65 0.70 14.26
N GLN A 286 -2.92 0.38 13.20
CA GLN A 286 -3.41 -0.36 12.04
C GLN A 286 -3.03 -1.84 12.16
N PRO A 287 -3.91 -2.77 11.79
CA PRO A 287 -3.61 -4.20 11.81
C PRO A 287 -2.78 -4.61 10.56
N MET A 288 -1.53 -4.16 10.48
CA MET A 288 -0.67 -4.27 9.28
C MET A 288 -0.51 -5.72 8.80
N ASP A 289 -0.34 -6.68 9.70
CA ASP A 289 -0.22 -8.10 9.35
C ASP A 289 -1.51 -8.64 8.70
N ARG A 290 -2.67 -8.12 9.10
CA ARG A 290 -3.97 -8.53 8.53
C ARG A 290 -4.18 -8.01 7.12
N PHE A 291 -3.58 -6.86 6.75
CA PHE A 291 -3.59 -6.39 5.36
C PHE A 291 -2.92 -7.40 4.43
N GLY A 292 -1.70 -7.82 4.78
CA GLY A 292 -0.93 -8.77 3.96
C GLY A 292 -1.57 -10.17 3.91
N SER A 293 -2.04 -10.68 5.05
CA SER A 293 -2.71 -11.99 5.12
C SER A 293 -4.00 -12.03 4.30
N TRP A 294 -4.82 -10.98 4.37
CA TRP A 294 -6.03 -10.86 3.56
C TRP A 294 -5.70 -10.80 2.08
N ALA A 295 -4.71 -9.98 1.68
CA ALA A 295 -4.30 -9.84 0.30
C ALA A 295 -3.73 -11.14 -0.28
N ALA A 296 -2.95 -11.90 0.51
CA ALA A 296 -2.47 -13.23 0.14
C ALA A 296 -3.63 -14.19 -0.11
N THR A 297 -4.60 -14.23 0.79
CA THR A 297 -5.80 -15.09 0.67
C THR A 297 -6.59 -14.73 -0.59
N ALA A 298 -6.88 -13.43 -0.80
CA ALA A 298 -7.59 -12.95 -1.97
C ALA A 298 -6.87 -13.33 -3.27
N MET A 299 -5.56 -13.14 -3.32
CA MET A 299 -4.77 -13.46 -4.50
C MET A 299 -4.70 -14.97 -4.79
N ARG A 300 -4.55 -15.80 -3.75
CA ARG A 300 -4.57 -17.27 -3.88
C ARG A 300 -5.90 -17.76 -4.44
N GLN A 301 -7.03 -17.27 -3.91
CA GLN A 301 -8.36 -17.65 -4.37
C GLN A 301 -8.55 -17.39 -5.86
N VAL A 302 -8.12 -16.24 -6.33
CA VAL A 302 -8.27 -15.89 -7.75
C VAL A 302 -7.30 -16.68 -8.64
N LEU A 303 -6.06 -16.85 -8.21
CA LEU A 303 -5.02 -17.49 -9.04
C LEU A 303 -5.15 -19.02 -9.10
N LEU A 304 -5.43 -19.67 -7.97
CA LEU A 304 -5.37 -21.11 -7.85
C LEU A 304 -6.77 -21.75 -7.87
N GLU A 305 -7.70 -21.18 -7.14
CA GLU A 305 -9.05 -21.73 -6.98
C GLU A 305 -9.99 -21.27 -8.10
N ARG A 306 -9.60 -20.26 -8.87
CA ARG A 306 -10.42 -19.59 -9.90
C ARG A 306 -11.81 -19.20 -9.39
N SER A 307 -11.90 -18.99 -8.10
CA SER A 307 -13.10 -18.51 -7.43
C SER A 307 -13.20 -16.99 -7.53
N THR A 308 -14.37 -16.43 -7.28
CA THR A 308 -14.52 -14.99 -7.15
C THR A 308 -13.69 -14.52 -5.96
N ALA A 309 -12.86 -13.50 -6.17
CA ALA A 309 -12.13 -12.88 -5.07
C ALA A 309 -13.09 -12.40 -3.97
N PRO A 310 -12.68 -12.42 -2.70
CA PRO A 310 -13.50 -11.86 -1.64
C PRO A 310 -13.80 -10.39 -1.95
N THR A 311 -15.00 -9.96 -1.61
CA THR A 311 -15.37 -8.54 -1.64
C THR A 311 -14.45 -7.74 -0.71
N SER A 312 -14.36 -6.43 -0.94
CA SER A 312 -13.51 -5.54 -0.13
C SER A 312 -13.75 -5.69 1.37
N ALA A 313 -12.67 -5.56 2.16
CA ALA A 313 -12.70 -5.62 3.61
C ALA A 313 -12.23 -4.29 4.22
N VAL A 314 -12.89 -3.87 5.30
CA VAL A 314 -12.46 -2.74 6.14
C VAL A 314 -12.01 -3.31 7.48
N LEU A 315 -10.72 -3.21 7.78
CA LEU A 315 -10.14 -3.71 9.03
C LEU A 315 -10.37 -2.71 10.17
N PRO A 316 -10.55 -3.18 11.41
CA PRO A 316 -10.73 -2.31 12.56
C PRO A 316 -9.44 -1.59 12.94
N LEU A 317 -9.56 -0.36 13.43
CA LEU A 317 -8.50 0.39 14.07
C LEU A 317 -8.59 0.25 15.58
N SER A 318 -7.47 0.44 16.28
CA SER A 318 -7.39 0.48 17.74
C SER A 318 -6.61 1.70 18.21
N LEU A 319 -7.05 2.32 19.31
CA LEU A 319 -6.30 3.38 19.95
C LEU A 319 -5.37 2.79 21.02
N ILE A 320 -4.09 3.07 20.89
CA ILE A 320 -3.07 2.66 21.86
C ILE A 320 -2.58 3.90 22.60
N SER A 321 -3.01 4.04 23.86
CA SER A 321 -2.58 5.14 24.72
C SER A 321 -1.31 4.76 25.46
N ARG A 322 -0.28 5.63 25.39
CA ARG A 322 1.02 5.49 26.05
C ARG A 322 1.42 6.81 26.76
N SER A 323 2.71 7.00 27.00
CA SER A 323 3.21 8.12 27.82
C SER A 323 3.18 9.49 27.13
N THR A 324 3.04 9.57 25.83
CA THR A 324 2.98 10.86 25.09
C THR A 324 1.62 11.54 25.13
N THR A 325 0.63 10.90 25.74
CA THR A 325 -0.67 11.51 26.03
C THR A 325 -1.07 11.27 27.49
N ARG A 326 -1.83 12.19 28.06
CA ARG A 326 -2.36 12.03 29.42
C ARG A 326 -3.43 10.93 29.43
N LYS A 327 -3.60 10.26 30.56
CA LYS A 327 -4.73 9.35 30.75
C LYS A 327 -6.02 10.16 30.66
N GLY A 328 -6.88 9.83 29.70
CA GLY A 328 -8.19 10.47 29.55
C GLY A 328 -9.00 10.37 30.85
N ARG A 329 -9.70 11.43 31.24
CA ARG A 329 -10.69 11.34 32.28
C ARG A 329 -11.77 10.35 31.85
N ALA A 330 -11.93 9.26 32.58
CA ALA A 330 -13.04 8.35 32.38
C ALA A 330 -14.34 9.18 32.46
N THR A 331 -15.05 9.30 31.34
CA THR A 331 -16.40 9.86 31.38
C THR A 331 -17.26 8.89 32.17
N ALA A 332 -17.56 9.23 33.42
CA ALA A 332 -18.50 8.46 34.21
C ALA A 332 -19.83 8.35 33.43
N PRO A 333 -20.45 7.17 33.37
CA PRO A 333 -21.72 7.01 32.69
C PRO A 333 -22.72 7.98 33.36
N LYS A 334 -23.33 8.86 32.55
CA LYS A 334 -24.45 9.68 33.05
C LYS A 334 -25.56 8.72 33.45
N ASN A 335 -25.66 8.45 34.77
CA ASN A 335 -26.82 7.80 35.34
C ASN A 335 -28.03 8.67 35.06
N SER A 336 -28.82 8.32 34.06
CA SER A 336 -30.16 8.86 33.90
C SER A 336 -31.04 8.28 34.99
N THR A 337 -31.04 8.93 36.17
CA THR A 337 -32.08 8.74 37.17
C THR A 337 -33.38 9.29 36.59
N LYS A 338 -34.18 8.42 35.99
CA LYS A 338 -35.61 8.67 35.85
C LYS A 338 -36.17 8.78 37.24
N LYS A 339 -36.49 10.00 37.68
CA LYS A 339 -37.45 10.24 38.76
C LYS A 339 -38.87 10.06 38.20
N ARG A 340 -39.61 9.32 38.95
CA ARG A 340 -41.06 9.04 38.79
C ARG A 340 -41.89 10.30 38.70
#